data_63f8222c18fa9e6294c9fabbaf1f6c3e
#
_entry.id   63f8222c18fa9e6294c9fabbaf1f6c3e
#
_cell.length_a   1.000
_cell.length_b   1.000
_cell.length_c   1.000
_cell.angle_alpha   90.00
_cell.angle_beta   90.00
_cell.angle_gamma   90.00
#
_symmetry.space_group_name_H-M   'P 1'
#
loop_
_entity.id
_entity.type
_entity.pdbx_description
1 polymer ?
#
loop_
_entity_poly.entity_id
_entity_poly.type
_entity_poly.pdbx_seq_one_letter_code
_entity_poly.pdbx_strand_id
1 'polypeptide(L)'
;MSRVLSFLTITLLLTSVSFATELEKFKVITTFTVIADIAQNVAGDAAIVKSITKPNAEIHNYQATPGDIRRAQGADLILYNGLNLELWFEKFFSNLRQVPKSIVTE
;
A
#
# COMPACT_ATOMS: atom_id res chain seq x y z
N MET A 1 -16.96 13.36 49.34
CA MET A 1 -16.25 12.15 48.91
C MET A 1 -16.68 11.64 47.55
N SER A 2 -17.81 11.98 47.03
CA SER A 2 -18.26 11.56 45.70
C SER A 2 -17.65 12.38 44.53
N ARG A 3 -16.92 13.46 44.83
CA ARG A 3 -16.37 14.34 43.79
C ARG A 3 -15.01 13.89 43.23
N VAL A 4 -14.34 12.94 43.86
CA VAL A 4 -13.00 12.47 43.44
C VAL A 4 -13.11 11.33 42.43
N LEU A 5 -14.23 10.63 42.38
CA LEU A 5 -14.46 9.50 41.46
C LEU A 5 -14.80 9.93 40.02
N SER A 6 -15.25 11.19 39.82
CA SER A 6 -15.62 11.68 38.47
C SER A 6 -14.42 12.10 37.63
N PHE A 7 -13.27 12.36 38.24
CA PHE A 7 -12.07 12.80 37.49
C PHE A 7 -11.25 11.63 36.92
N LEU A 8 -11.42 10.42 37.43
CA LEU A 8 -10.66 9.24 37.00
C LEU A 8 -11.21 8.60 35.71
N THR A 9 -12.47 8.87 35.40
CA THR A 9 -13.11 8.29 34.20
C THR A 9 -12.82 9.03 32.91
N ILE A 10 -12.36 10.28 32.97
CA ILE A 10 -12.12 11.12 31.79
C ILE A 10 -10.74 10.85 31.19
N THR A 11 -9.78 10.40 32.00
CA THR A 11 -8.40 10.17 31.55
C THR A 11 -8.23 8.88 30.73
N LEU A 12 -9.14 7.93 30.83
CA LEU A 12 -9.04 6.65 30.09
C LEU A 12 -9.54 6.73 28.64
N LEU A 13 -10.31 7.74 28.29
CA LEU A 13 -10.88 7.91 26.94
C LEU A 13 -9.88 8.54 25.95
N LEU A 14 -8.80 9.17 26.43
CA LEU A 14 -7.84 9.86 25.60
C LEU A 14 -6.72 8.95 25.04
N THR A 15 -6.59 7.71 25.54
CA THR A 15 -5.51 6.80 25.13
C THR A 15 -5.88 5.85 23.99
N SER A 16 -7.14 5.80 23.57
CA SER A 16 -7.59 4.85 22.54
C SER A 16 -7.52 5.40 21.09
N VAL A 17 -7.17 6.67 20.89
CA VAL A 17 -7.23 7.33 19.59
C VAL A 17 -5.96 7.09 18.75
N SER A 18 -4.80 6.78 19.36
CA SER A 18 -3.53 6.70 18.63
C SER A 18 -3.32 5.41 17.82
N PHE A 19 -4.07 4.34 18.06
CA PHE A 19 -3.95 3.08 17.32
C PHE A 19 -4.71 3.05 15.99
N ALA A 20 -5.74 3.86 15.82
CA ALA A 20 -6.58 3.86 14.63
C ALA A 20 -5.88 4.46 13.40
N THR A 21 -4.90 5.37 13.60
CA THR A 21 -4.24 6.10 12.50
C THR A 21 -3.26 5.25 11.68
N GLU A 22 -2.64 4.21 12.26
CA GLU A 22 -1.72 3.36 11.51
C GLU A 22 -2.40 2.33 10.63
N LEU A 23 -3.61 1.87 11.02
CA LEU A 23 -4.39 0.92 10.23
C LEU A 23 -5.02 1.57 8.99
N GLU A 24 -5.11 2.91 8.96
CA GLU A 24 -5.75 3.67 7.89
C GLU A 24 -4.77 4.28 6.88
N LYS A 25 -3.47 3.95 6.97
CA LYS A 25 -2.52 4.47 6.00
C LYS A 25 -2.84 3.97 4.60
N PHE A 26 -2.74 4.89 3.65
CA PHE A 26 -2.92 4.59 2.24
C PHE A 26 -1.89 3.56 1.79
N LYS A 27 -2.34 2.54 1.07
CA LYS A 27 -1.47 1.43 0.64
C LYS A 27 -1.22 1.50 -0.85
N VAL A 28 0.05 1.61 -1.22
CA VAL A 28 0.49 1.63 -2.61
C VAL A 28 1.29 0.37 -2.90
N ILE A 29 0.94 -0.30 -3.97
CA ILE A 29 1.71 -1.42 -4.51
C ILE A 29 2.31 -0.98 -5.83
N THR A 30 3.58 -1.32 -6.04
CA THR A 30 4.28 -1.02 -7.29
C THR A 30 4.70 -2.30 -7.97
N THR A 31 4.97 -2.24 -9.26
CA THR A 31 5.41 -3.40 -10.02
C THR A 31 6.85 -3.79 -9.70
N PHE A 32 7.71 -2.83 -9.41
CA PHE A 32 9.10 -3.13 -9.06
C PHE A 32 9.70 -2.09 -8.11
N THR A 33 10.88 -2.40 -7.58
CA THR A 33 11.45 -1.70 -6.42
C THR A 33 11.85 -0.26 -6.69
N VAL A 34 12.23 0.09 -7.91
CA VAL A 34 12.60 1.49 -8.23
C VAL A 34 11.39 2.40 -8.07
N ILE A 35 10.24 1.99 -8.60
CA ILE A 35 9.00 2.77 -8.43
C ILE A 35 8.62 2.84 -6.95
N ALA A 36 8.80 1.74 -6.21
CA ALA A 36 8.50 1.70 -4.79
C ALA A 36 9.35 2.71 -4.01
N ASP A 37 10.63 2.78 -4.32
CA ASP A 37 11.55 3.70 -3.65
C ASP A 37 11.17 5.16 -3.91
N ILE A 38 10.92 5.51 -5.16
CA ILE A 38 10.48 6.85 -5.53
C ILE A 38 9.16 7.19 -4.85
N ALA A 39 8.19 6.31 -4.93
CA ALA A 39 6.87 6.55 -4.35
C ALA A 39 6.92 6.71 -2.83
N GLN A 40 7.73 5.91 -2.14
CA GLN A 40 7.88 6.03 -0.70
C GLN A 40 8.53 7.36 -0.30
N ASN A 41 9.53 7.79 -1.06
CA ASN A 41 10.17 9.08 -0.81
C ASN A 41 9.21 10.27 -1.01
N VAL A 42 8.34 10.18 -2.00
CA VAL A 42 7.32 11.21 -2.24
C VAL A 42 6.24 11.18 -1.15
N ALA A 43 5.80 9.99 -0.76
CA ALA A 43 4.70 9.82 0.19
C ALA A 43 5.11 10.12 1.64
N GLY A 44 6.38 9.92 2.00
CA GLY A 44 6.81 10.04 3.38
C GLY A 44 6.01 9.10 4.28
N ASP A 45 5.38 9.65 5.31
CA ASP A 45 4.56 8.89 6.26
C ASP A 45 3.10 8.75 5.83
N ALA A 46 2.71 9.36 4.71
CA ALA A 46 1.31 9.37 4.27
C ALA A 46 0.85 8.02 3.69
N ALA A 47 1.77 7.19 3.23
CA ALA A 47 1.44 5.91 2.61
C ALA A 47 2.47 4.84 2.96
N ILE A 48 2.03 3.59 2.89
CA ILE A 48 2.90 2.42 2.93
C ILE A 48 3.06 1.93 1.50
N VAL A 49 4.29 1.90 1.01
CA VAL A 49 4.58 1.51 -0.38
C VAL A 49 5.35 0.20 -0.38
N LYS A 50 4.89 -0.76 -1.19
CA LYS A 50 5.55 -2.06 -1.36
C LYS A 50 5.60 -2.45 -2.83
N SER A 51 6.64 -3.21 -3.20
CA SER A 51 6.81 -3.73 -4.56
C SER A 51 6.27 -5.16 -4.65
N ILE A 52 5.68 -5.50 -5.79
CA ILE A 52 5.32 -6.88 -6.13
C ILE A 52 6.58 -7.70 -6.34
N THR A 53 7.52 -7.22 -7.16
CA THR A 53 8.76 -7.92 -7.41
C THR A 53 9.81 -7.58 -6.36
N LYS A 54 10.72 -8.53 -6.12
CA LYS A 54 11.85 -8.34 -5.22
C LYS A 54 12.97 -7.58 -5.93
N PRO A 55 13.94 -7.01 -5.17
CA PRO A 55 15.13 -6.40 -5.78
C PRO A 55 15.81 -7.40 -6.73
N ASN A 56 16.29 -6.89 -7.86
CA ASN A 56 16.99 -7.67 -8.89
C ASN A 56 16.13 -8.73 -9.60
N ALA A 57 14.81 -8.70 -9.45
CA ALA A 57 13.94 -9.60 -10.20
C ALA A 57 13.85 -9.18 -11.67
N GLU A 58 13.63 -10.16 -12.56
CA GLU A 58 13.32 -9.88 -13.96
C GLU A 58 11.92 -9.25 -14.06
N ILE A 59 11.82 -8.08 -14.65
CA ILE A 59 10.60 -7.30 -14.67
C ILE A 59 9.74 -7.60 -15.91
N HIS A 60 10.38 -7.84 -17.07
CA HIS A 60 9.66 -8.02 -18.34
C HIS A 60 8.79 -9.28 -18.34
N ASN A 61 9.35 -10.38 -17.88
CA ASN A 61 8.73 -11.70 -17.94
C ASN A 61 8.42 -12.27 -16.54
N TYR A 62 8.22 -11.40 -15.58
CA TYR A 62 7.87 -11.82 -14.23
C TYR A 62 6.57 -12.64 -14.22
N GLN A 63 6.56 -13.72 -13.49
CA GLN A 63 5.37 -14.55 -13.32
C GLN A 63 4.76 -14.27 -11.96
N ALA A 64 3.67 -13.51 -11.96
CA ALA A 64 2.95 -13.17 -10.75
C ALA A 64 2.34 -14.42 -10.11
N THR A 65 2.45 -14.50 -8.80
CA THR A 65 1.93 -15.61 -8.01
C THR A 65 0.53 -15.28 -7.46
N PRO A 66 -0.26 -16.29 -7.03
CA PRO A 66 -1.49 -16.01 -6.31
C PRO A 66 -1.28 -15.15 -5.06
N GLY A 67 -0.13 -15.28 -4.39
CA GLY A 67 0.23 -14.43 -3.25
C GLY A 67 0.39 -12.97 -3.64
N ASP A 68 0.96 -12.70 -4.80
CA ASP A 68 1.09 -11.34 -5.34
C ASP A 68 -0.28 -10.73 -5.60
N ILE A 69 -1.19 -11.50 -6.18
CA ILE A 69 -2.57 -11.06 -6.44
C ILE A 69 -3.27 -10.71 -5.12
N ARG A 70 -3.14 -11.56 -4.11
CA ARG A 70 -3.75 -11.28 -2.79
C ARG A 70 -3.21 -9.99 -2.17
N ARG A 71 -1.90 -9.78 -2.24
CA ARG A 71 -1.29 -8.54 -1.70
C ARG A 71 -1.75 -7.30 -2.45
N ALA A 72 -1.83 -7.39 -3.77
CA ALA A 72 -2.24 -6.27 -4.60
C ALA A 72 -3.74 -5.96 -4.45
N GLN A 73 -4.58 -6.95 -4.18
CA GLN A 73 -6.01 -6.74 -3.98
C GLN A 73 -6.31 -5.82 -2.80
N GLY A 74 -5.41 -5.77 -1.80
CA GLY A 74 -5.55 -4.88 -0.66
C GLY A 74 -5.02 -3.47 -0.88
N ALA A 75 -4.51 -3.15 -2.05
CA ALA A 75 -3.93 -1.84 -2.34
C ALA A 75 -5.00 -0.78 -2.61
N ASP A 76 -4.72 0.44 -2.19
CA ASP A 76 -5.52 1.60 -2.55
C ASP A 76 -5.11 2.17 -3.91
N LEU A 77 -3.89 1.88 -4.34
CA LEU A 77 -3.36 2.30 -5.64
C LEU A 77 -2.26 1.36 -6.09
N ILE A 78 -2.24 1.03 -7.38
CA ILE A 78 -1.13 0.30 -8.01
C ILE A 78 -0.43 1.22 -9.00
N LEU A 79 0.90 1.30 -8.89
CA LEU A 79 1.75 2.05 -9.80
C LEU A 79 2.55 1.09 -10.67
N TYR A 80 2.54 1.30 -11.97
CA TYR A 80 3.31 0.52 -12.93
C TYR A 80 4.01 1.44 -13.93
N ASN A 81 5.10 0.96 -14.52
CA ASN A 81 5.90 1.81 -15.43
C ASN A 81 5.16 2.13 -16.73
N GLY A 82 4.59 1.13 -17.36
CA GLY A 82 4.01 1.26 -18.68
C GLY A 82 5.05 1.07 -19.78
N LEU A 83 4.69 1.44 -21.03
CA LEU A 83 5.54 1.30 -22.21
C LEU A 83 6.01 -0.15 -22.44
N ASN A 84 5.17 -1.11 -22.07
CA ASN A 84 5.45 -2.54 -22.19
C ASN A 84 6.67 -3.02 -21.39
N LEU A 85 7.09 -2.28 -20.37
CA LEU A 85 8.17 -2.76 -19.50
C LEU A 85 7.71 -3.99 -18.71
N GLU A 86 6.51 -3.93 -18.15
CA GLU A 86 5.91 -5.08 -17.44
C GLU A 86 4.92 -5.78 -18.37
N LEU A 87 5.42 -6.75 -19.15
CA LEU A 87 4.58 -7.49 -20.12
C LEU A 87 3.47 -8.29 -19.46
N TRP A 88 3.65 -8.65 -18.19
CA TRP A 88 2.72 -9.45 -17.39
C TRP A 88 1.62 -8.63 -16.71
N PHE A 89 1.72 -7.30 -16.73
CA PHE A 89 0.93 -6.45 -15.84
C PHE A 89 -0.56 -6.48 -16.16
N GLU A 90 -0.93 -6.37 -17.42
CA GLU A 90 -2.36 -6.34 -17.80
C GLU A 90 -3.08 -7.63 -17.41
N LYS A 91 -2.44 -8.78 -17.63
CA LYS A 91 -2.98 -10.07 -17.21
C LYS A 91 -3.07 -10.16 -15.68
N PHE A 92 -2.05 -9.70 -14.98
CA PHE A 92 -2.06 -9.65 -13.53
C PHE A 92 -3.18 -8.76 -13.01
N PHE A 93 -3.29 -7.55 -13.54
CA PHE A 93 -4.28 -6.57 -13.11
C PHE A 93 -5.71 -7.05 -13.38
N SER A 94 -5.93 -7.82 -14.43
CA SER A 94 -7.26 -8.36 -14.77
C SER A 94 -7.81 -9.30 -13.68
N ASN A 95 -6.95 -9.83 -12.81
CA ASN A 95 -7.37 -10.66 -11.67
C ASN A 95 -7.76 -9.84 -10.43
N LEU A 96 -7.59 -8.53 -10.48
CA LEU A 96 -7.93 -7.64 -9.36
C LEU A 96 -9.31 -7.03 -9.57
N ARG A 97 -9.97 -6.72 -8.46
CA ARG A 97 -11.31 -6.11 -8.47
C ARG A 97 -11.25 -4.72 -7.85
N GLN A 98 -11.64 -3.71 -8.62
CA GLN A 98 -11.84 -2.35 -8.13
C GLN A 98 -10.60 -1.74 -7.48
N VAL A 99 -9.40 -2.12 -7.92
CA VAL A 99 -8.16 -1.50 -7.46
C VAL A 99 -7.74 -0.45 -8.47
N PRO A 100 -7.57 0.83 -8.06
CA PRO A 100 -7.09 1.87 -8.98
C PRO A 100 -5.66 1.62 -9.43
N LYS A 101 -5.36 1.93 -10.68
CA LYS A 101 -4.00 1.87 -11.21
C LYS A 101 -3.60 3.21 -11.83
N SER A 102 -2.31 3.51 -11.80
CA SER A 102 -1.74 4.67 -12.46
C SER A 102 -0.42 4.31 -13.14
N ILE A 103 -0.24 4.81 -14.34
CA ILE A 103 0.97 4.63 -15.13
C ILE A 103 1.98 5.74 -14.79
N VAL A 104 3.23 5.37 -14.61
CA VAL A 104 4.26 6.33 -14.15
C VAL A 104 4.86 7.15 -15.29
N THR A 105 4.87 6.60 -16.51
CA THR A 105 5.53 7.23 -17.67
C THR A 105 4.63 8.11 -18.53
N GLU A 106 3.39 8.25 -18.15
CA GLU A 106 2.44 9.11 -18.88
C GLU A 106 1.92 10.27 -18.04
#